data_d304150a5508d687bf8943dd66a7106c
#
_entry.id   d304150a5508d687bf8943dd66a7106c
#
_cell.length_a   1.000
_cell.length_b   1.000
_cell.length_c   1.000
_cell.angle_alpha   90.00
_cell.angle_beta   90.00
_cell.angle_gamma   90.00
#
_symmetry.space_group_name_H-M   'P 1'
#
loop_
_entity.id
_entity.type
_entity.pdbx_description
1 polymer ?
#
loop_
_entity_poly.entity_id
_entity_poly.type
_entity_poly.pdbx_seq_one_letter_code
_entity_poly.pdbx_strand_id
1 'polypeptide(L)'
;MEDFQKDRKEVIERSLRQGLQYMLTVGTDETYFKKVVEIINSYPAVYGAIGIHPHNSKDYNPQLGKIIAAFLKDKRIVAYGEIGLDFFKNYSPRESQIHAFQLQLEVAKRSRLPAIIHSRNAKDETIQILSKDYDGNLGGVIHCYSYDLAAAKKFLDMGFTLSIPGTITYKNSHSLTDVVKFTPIDKLLAETDAPFLAPHPHRGKRNEPSFVRLTIEKIAQIKGKGVEEIAMNLKRNFEKLFLHEDRGEGAEEPADQG
;
A
#
# COMPACT_ATOMS: atom_id res chain seq x y z
N MET A 1 -14.52 -3.33 2.34
CA MET A 1 -14.58 -4.78 2.20
C MET A 1 -15.81 -5.31 2.92
N GLU A 2 -16.48 -6.28 2.36
CA GLU A 2 -17.70 -6.87 2.92
C GLU A 2 -17.44 -7.58 4.25
N ASP A 3 -16.26 -8.17 4.39
CA ASP A 3 -15.83 -8.87 5.61
C ASP A 3 -15.93 -8.03 6.90
N PHE A 4 -15.85 -6.72 6.80
CA PHE A 4 -15.97 -5.79 7.93
C PHE A 4 -17.32 -5.05 7.97
N GLN A 5 -18.26 -5.36 7.11
CA GLN A 5 -19.50 -4.58 7.01
C GLN A 5 -20.30 -4.59 8.32
N LYS A 6 -20.28 -5.70 9.06
CA LYS A 6 -21.06 -5.88 10.28
C LYS A 6 -20.43 -5.26 11.52
N ASP A 7 -19.08 -5.18 11.57
CA ASP A 7 -18.34 -4.82 12.79
C ASP A 7 -17.15 -3.86 12.51
N ARG A 8 -17.19 -3.10 11.40
CA ARG A 8 -16.11 -2.18 11.00
C ARG A 8 -15.79 -1.17 12.09
N LYS A 9 -16.84 -0.60 12.72
CA LYS A 9 -16.68 0.39 13.79
C LYS A 9 -15.91 -0.21 14.95
N GLU A 10 -16.34 -1.36 15.43
CA GLU A 10 -15.73 -2.08 16.55
C GLU A 10 -14.27 -2.45 16.25
N VAL A 11 -14.00 -2.89 15.01
CA VAL A 11 -12.63 -3.25 14.57
C VAL A 11 -11.71 -2.03 14.58
N ILE A 12 -12.16 -0.89 14.03
CA ILE A 12 -11.38 0.35 14.03
C ILE A 12 -11.14 0.83 15.47
N GLU A 13 -12.18 0.94 16.27
CA GLU A 13 -12.09 1.41 17.66
C GLU A 13 -11.21 0.49 18.52
N ARG A 14 -11.31 -0.83 18.34
CA ARG A 14 -10.45 -1.79 19.01
C ARG A 14 -8.98 -1.60 18.62
N SER A 15 -8.72 -1.37 17.35
CA SER A 15 -7.37 -1.14 16.85
C SER A 15 -6.77 0.15 17.45
N LEU A 16 -7.54 1.22 17.53
CA LEU A 16 -7.12 2.47 18.15
C LEU A 16 -6.85 2.30 19.66
N ARG A 17 -7.74 1.60 20.38
CA ARG A 17 -7.53 1.30 21.82
C ARG A 17 -6.29 0.45 22.07
N GLN A 18 -5.85 -0.35 21.11
CA GLN A 18 -4.60 -1.13 21.17
C GLN A 18 -3.36 -0.34 20.77
N GLY A 19 -3.50 0.97 20.53
CA GLY A 19 -2.38 1.89 20.31
C GLY A 19 -2.01 2.13 18.84
N LEU A 20 -2.81 1.67 17.87
CA LEU A 20 -2.60 2.07 16.47
C LEU A 20 -2.84 3.57 16.33
N GLN A 21 -1.85 4.26 15.79
CA GLN A 21 -1.93 5.71 15.58
C GLN A 21 -2.38 6.06 14.16
N TYR A 22 -2.06 5.20 13.18
CA TYR A 22 -2.41 5.39 11.78
C TYR A 22 -2.91 4.09 11.17
N MET A 23 -3.90 4.22 10.30
CA MET A 23 -4.38 3.16 9.42
C MET A 23 -4.53 3.71 8.01
N LEU A 24 -4.23 2.89 7.00
CA LEU A 24 -4.47 3.22 5.62
C LEU A 24 -5.52 2.27 5.06
N THR A 25 -6.66 2.82 4.59
CA THR A 25 -7.70 2.05 3.91
C THR A 25 -7.61 2.27 2.41
N VAL A 26 -7.80 1.21 1.63
CA VAL A 26 -7.56 1.24 0.17
C VAL A 26 -8.85 0.96 -0.57
N GLY A 27 -9.19 1.83 -1.53
CA GLY A 27 -10.23 1.63 -2.51
C GLY A 27 -9.64 1.05 -3.80
N THR A 28 -9.95 -0.21 -4.09
CA THR A 28 -9.36 -1.00 -5.17
C THR A 28 -10.18 -1.03 -6.44
N ASP A 29 -11.37 -0.45 -6.40
CA ASP A 29 -12.28 -0.24 -7.52
C ASP A 29 -13.25 0.92 -7.21
N GLU A 30 -13.95 1.40 -8.23
CA GLU A 30 -14.85 2.56 -8.15
C GLU A 30 -15.92 2.42 -7.06
N THR A 31 -16.42 1.22 -6.81
CA THR A 31 -17.50 0.97 -5.84
C THR A 31 -17.06 1.22 -4.40
N TYR A 32 -15.75 1.18 -4.14
CA TYR A 32 -15.17 1.41 -2.82
C TYR A 32 -14.70 2.84 -2.57
N PHE A 33 -14.54 3.69 -3.60
CA PHE A 33 -13.99 5.04 -3.43
C PHE A 33 -14.80 5.88 -2.44
N LYS A 34 -16.14 5.93 -2.60
CA LYS A 34 -17.02 6.64 -1.66
C LYS A 34 -16.92 6.11 -0.24
N LYS A 35 -16.79 4.78 -0.08
CA LYS A 35 -16.64 4.14 1.25
C LYS A 35 -15.31 4.51 1.90
N VAL A 36 -14.24 4.66 1.13
CA VAL A 36 -12.96 5.17 1.65
C VAL A 36 -13.15 6.57 2.21
N VAL A 37 -13.79 7.48 1.46
CA VAL A 37 -14.05 8.86 1.91
C VAL A 37 -14.91 8.90 3.17
N GLU A 38 -15.96 8.09 3.24
CA GLU A 38 -16.80 7.97 4.44
C GLU A 38 -15.99 7.53 5.67
N ILE A 39 -15.10 6.55 5.51
CA ILE A 39 -14.28 6.03 6.62
C ILE A 39 -13.26 7.08 7.07
N ILE A 40 -12.52 7.68 6.15
CA ILE A 40 -11.50 8.67 6.52
C ILE A 40 -12.12 9.91 7.18
N ASN A 41 -13.32 10.32 6.79
CA ASN A 41 -14.05 11.42 7.42
C ASN A 41 -14.58 11.07 8.81
N SER A 42 -14.83 9.78 9.09
CA SER A 42 -15.34 9.31 10.37
C SER A 42 -14.24 9.09 11.40
N TYR A 43 -13.01 8.83 10.98
CA TYR A 43 -11.90 8.44 11.88
C TYR A 43 -10.62 9.23 11.57
N PRO A 44 -10.21 10.19 12.41
CA PRO A 44 -9.00 11.00 12.19
C PRO A 44 -7.70 10.22 11.99
N ALA A 45 -7.59 9.04 12.60
CA ALA A 45 -6.42 8.17 12.48
C ALA A 45 -6.41 7.31 11.20
N VAL A 46 -7.46 7.37 10.37
CA VAL A 46 -7.56 6.58 9.13
C VAL A 46 -7.35 7.49 7.93
N TYR A 47 -6.43 7.13 7.07
CA TYR A 47 -6.14 7.76 5.78
C TYR A 47 -6.58 6.86 4.64
N GLY A 48 -6.73 7.44 3.45
CA GLY A 48 -7.19 6.72 2.26
C GLY A 48 -6.13 6.59 1.19
N ALA A 49 -6.25 5.54 0.40
CA ALA A 49 -5.63 5.42 -0.91
C ALA A 49 -6.68 4.94 -1.92
N ILE A 50 -6.55 5.38 -3.16
CA ILE A 50 -7.50 5.06 -4.23
C ILE A 50 -6.72 4.71 -5.50
N GLY A 51 -7.11 3.61 -6.13
CA GLY A 51 -6.57 3.14 -7.39
C GLY A 51 -7.40 1.98 -7.94
N ILE A 52 -7.02 1.47 -9.10
CA ILE A 52 -7.64 0.28 -9.68
C ILE A 52 -6.66 -0.88 -9.57
N HIS A 53 -7.03 -1.84 -8.75
CA HIS A 53 -6.26 -3.06 -8.52
C HIS A 53 -6.11 -3.87 -9.84
N PRO A 54 -4.99 -4.58 -10.08
CA PRO A 54 -4.78 -5.37 -11.29
C PRO A 54 -5.92 -6.35 -11.61
N HIS A 55 -6.66 -6.82 -10.61
CA HIS A 55 -7.82 -7.69 -10.85
C HIS A 55 -8.95 -7.01 -11.65
N ASN A 56 -9.07 -5.69 -11.54
CA ASN A 56 -10.12 -4.87 -12.15
C ASN A 56 -9.58 -4.02 -13.33
N SER A 57 -8.33 -4.22 -13.73
CA SER A 57 -7.63 -3.37 -14.71
C SER A 57 -8.20 -3.44 -16.13
N LYS A 58 -8.92 -4.50 -16.49
CA LYS A 58 -9.61 -4.63 -17.79
C LYS A 58 -10.65 -3.53 -18.03
N ASP A 59 -11.20 -2.96 -16.94
CA ASP A 59 -12.25 -1.95 -16.98
C ASP A 59 -11.66 -0.52 -16.86
N TYR A 60 -10.33 -0.40 -16.69
CA TYR A 60 -9.67 0.91 -16.57
C TYR A 60 -9.70 1.67 -17.90
N ASN A 61 -10.12 2.91 -17.82
CA ASN A 61 -10.20 3.81 -18.98
C ASN A 61 -9.94 5.27 -18.55
N PRO A 62 -9.70 6.21 -19.49
CA PRO A 62 -9.41 7.60 -19.16
C PRO A 62 -10.49 8.30 -18.33
N GLN A 63 -11.78 7.93 -18.52
CA GLN A 63 -12.86 8.50 -17.72
C GLN A 63 -12.75 8.09 -16.25
N LEU A 64 -12.43 6.84 -15.97
CA LEU A 64 -12.18 6.35 -14.62
C LEU A 64 -10.97 7.06 -13.99
N GLY A 65 -9.93 7.34 -14.79
CA GLY A 65 -8.79 8.16 -14.35
C GLY A 65 -9.20 9.57 -13.91
N LYS A 66 -10.13 10.23 -14.61
CA LYS A 66 -10.69 11.53 -14.21
C LYS A 66 -11.51 11.44 -12.91
N ILE A 67 -12.30 10.38 -12.76
CA ILE A 67 -13.05 10.12 -11.52
C ILE A 67 -12.08 9.97 -10.34
N ILE A 68 -11.04 9.16 -10.48
CA ILE A 68 -10.03 8.99 -9.45
C ILE A 68 -9.39 10.33 -9.10
N ALA A 69 -8.97 11.12 -10.11
CA ALA A 69 -8.35 12.43 -9.90
C ALA A 69 -9.24 13.39 -9.08
N ALA A 70 -10.57 13.30 -9.21
CA ALA A 70 -11.48 14.08 -8.38
C ALA A 70 -11.44 13.68 -6.91
N PHE A 71 -11.32 12.39 -6.60
CA PHE A 71 -11.16 11.90 -5.22
C PHE A 71 -9.80 12.27 -4.61
N LEU A 72 -8.74 12.34 -5.42
CA LEU A 72 -7.39 12.70 -4.95
C LEU A 72 -7.28 14.15 -4.46
N LYS A 73 -8.29 14.99 -4.68
CA LYS A 73 -8.37 16.35 -4.10
C LYS A 73 -8.62 16.33 -2.60
N ASP A 74 -9.11 15.23 -2.04
CA ASP A 74 -9.24 15.08 -0.59
C ASP A 74 -7.85 14.90 0.04
N LYS A 75 -7.45 15.84 0.91
CA LYS A 75 -6.13 15.83 1.57
C LYS A 75 -5.88 14.59 2.43
N ARG A 76 -6.92 13.84 2.77
CA ARG A 76 -6.82 12.60 3.54
C ARG A 76 -6.65 11.35 2.68
N ILE A 77 -6.74 11.49 1.35
CA ILE A 77 -6.29 10.48 0.40
C ILE A 77 -4.80 10.74 0.15
N VAL A 78 -3.95 9.91 0.76
CA VAL A 78 -2.52 10.16 0.94
C VAL A 78 -1.63 9.36 0.00
N ALA A 79 -2.21 8.47 -0.79
CA ALA A 79 -1.49 7.65 -1.76
C ALA A 79 -2.37 7.30 -2.95
N TYR A 80 -1.74 7.01 -4.08
CA TYR A 80 -2.39 6.44 -5.25
C TYR A 80 -2.19 4.93 -5.25
N GLY A 81 -3.24 4.18 -5.17
CA GLY A 81 -3.16 2.71 -5.14
C GLY A 81 -4.39 2.07 -4.47
N GLU A 82 -4.45 0.79 -4.54
CA GLU A 82 -3.44 -0.19 -4.94
C GLU A 82 -3.45 -0.38 -6.45
N ILE A 83 -2.29 -0.30 -7.09
CA ILE A 83 -2.09 -0.46 -8.54
C ILE A 83 -0.94 -1.44 -8.80
N GLY A 84 -0.84 -2.00 -9.98
CA GLY A 84 0.27 -2.89 -10.32
C GLY A 84 -0.13 -4.13 -11.11
N LEU A 85 0.51 -5.28 -10.80
CA LEU A 85 0.40 -6.51 -11.57
C LEU A 85 0.14 -7.73 -10.67
N ASP A 86 -0.83 -8.58 -11.04
CA ASP A 86 -1.07 -9.90 -10.43
C ASP A 86 -1.19 -10.97 -11.52
N PHE A 87 -0.07 -11.63 -11.82
CA PHE A 87 -0.05 -12.72 -12.78
C PHE A 87 -0.31 -14.10 -12.16
N PHE A 88 -0.60 -14.13 -10.86
CA PHE A 88 -1.01 -15.35 -10.16
C PHE A 88 -2.50 -15.63 -10.34
N LYS A 89 -3.34 -14.60 -10.06
CA LYS A 89 -4.80 -14.72 -10.19
C LYS A 89 -5.29 -14.49 -11.62
N ASN A 90 -4.69 -13.53 -12.29
CA ASN A 90 -4.93 -13.22 -13.70
C ASN A 90 -6.41 -12.95 -14.04
N TYR A 91 -7.14 -12.27 -13.14
CA TYR A 91 -8.56 -11.93 -13.34
C TYR A 91 -8.79 -10.89 -14.44
N SER A 92 -7.78 -10.08 -14.73
CA SER A 92 -7.72 -9.27 -15.95
C SER A 92 -6.57 -9.76 -16.83
N PRO A 93 -6.67 -9.64 -18.17
CA PRO A 93 -5.57 -10.01 -19.08
C PRO A 93 -4.27 -9.27 -18.75
N ARG A 94 -3.12 -9.92 -18.93
CA ARG A 94 -1.79 -9.33 -18.60
C ARG A 94 -1.57 -7.98 -19.30
N GLU A 95 -1.94 -7.88 -20.57
CA GLU A 95 -1.80 -6.64 -21.35
C GLU A 95 -2.65 -5.50 -20.75
N SER A 96 -3.87 -5.80 -20.33
CA SER A 96 -4.74 -4.82 -19.66
C SER A 96 -4.15 -4.38 -18.32
N GLN A 97 -3.56 -5.32 -17.55
CA GLN A 97 -2.90 -4.99 -16.30
C GLN A 97 -1.70 -4.06 -16.53
N ILE A 98 -0.83 -4.37 -17.48
CA ILE A 98 0.35 -3.56 -17.82
C ILE A 98 -0.09 -2.17 -18.27
N HIS A 99 -1.03 -2.08 -19.20
CA HIS A 99 -1.53 -0.81 -19.72
C HIS A 99 -2.14 0.06 -18.62
N ALA A 100 -3.05 -0.51 -17.81
CA ALA A 100 -3.67 0.19 -16.71
C ALA A 100 -2.65 0.63 -15.65
N PHE A 101 -1.64 -0.20 -15.36
CA PHE A 101 -0.58 0.13 -14.42
C PHE A 101 0.21 1.36 -14.88
N GLN A 102 0.65 1.40 -16.13
CA GLN A 102 1.38 2.53 -16.71
C GLN A 102 0.56 3.83 -16.67
N LEU A 103 -0.71 3.77 -17.10
CA LEU A 103 -1.59 4.94 -17.06
C LEU A 103 -1.81 5.46 -15.63
N GLN A 104 -1.96 4.57 -14.67
CA GLN A 104 -2.16 4.93 -13.26
C GLN A 104 -0.88 5.51 -12.62
N LEU A 105 0.30 5.05 -13.00
CA LEU A 105 1.57 5.66 -12.58
C LEU A 105 1.67 7.12 -13.05
N GLU A 106 1.21 7.42 -14.27
CA GLU A 106 1.17 8.81 -14.76
C GLU A 106 0.22 9.69 -13.92
N VAL A 107 -0.92 9.14 -13.50
CA VAL A 107 -1.84 9.89 -12.62
C VAL A 107 -1.21 10.10 -11.24
N ALA A 108 -0.55 9.09 -10.68
CA ALA A 108 0.16 9.21 -9.40
C ALA A 108 1.23 10.32 -9.45
N LYS A 109 2.02 10.36 -10.53
CA LYS A 109 3.04 11.41 -10.76
C LYS A 109 2.43 12.80 -10.82
N ARG A 110 1.39 12.99 -11.65
CA ARG A 110 0.70 14.30 -11.77
C ARG A 110 0.09 14.76 -10.45
N SER A 111 -0.43 13.83 -9.67
CA SER A 111 -1.03 14.11 -8.36
C SER A 111 0.01 14.27 -7.25
N ARG A 112 1.29 14.05 -7.52
CA ARG A 112 2.39 14.07 -6.54
C ARG A 112 2.11 13.19 -5.32
N LEU A 113 1.48 12.03 -5.55
CA LEU A 113 1.18 11.07 -4.51
C LEU A 113 2.10 9.85 -4.59
N PRO A 114 2.58 9.33 -3.45
CA PRO A 114 3.30 8.06 -3.43
C PRO A 114 2.39 6.93 -3.93
N ALA A 115 2.98 5.98 -4.67
CA ALA A 115 2.24 4.85 -5.20
C ALA A 115 2.26 3.64 -4.25
N ILE A 116 1.12 2.96 -4.11
CA ILE A 116 1.04 1.65 -3.45
C ILE A 116 1.02 0.59 -4.55
N ILE A 117 2.09 -0.18 -4.62
CA ILE A 117 2.34 -1.13 -5.71
C ILE A 117 2.02 -2.55 -5.27
N HIS A 118 1.05 -3.16 -5.94
CA HIS A 118 0.79 -4.59 -5.91
C HIS A 118 1.68 -5.30 -6.94
N SER A 119 2.37 -6.35 -6.51
CA SER A 119 3.14 -7.19 -7.43
C SER A 119 3.11 -8.64 -6.99
N ARG A 120 2.50 -9.51 -7.82
CA ARG A 120 2.40 -10.94 -7.53
C ARG A 120 2.66 -11.78 -8.77
N ASN A 121 3.69 -12.64 -8.73
CA ASN A 121 4.20 -13.38 -9.89
C ASN A 121 4.51 -12.50 -11.12
N ALA A 122 4.89 -11.23 -10.87
CA ALA A 122 5.12 -10.21 -11.88
C ALA A 122 6.37 -9.37 -11.58
N LYS A 123 7.35 -9.97 -10.89
CA LYS A 123 8.54 -9.29 -10.36
C LYS A 123 9.29 -8.50 -11.42
N ASP A 124 9.66 -9.15 -12.50
CA ASP A 124 10.54 -8.55 -13.50
C ASP A 124 9.81 -7.47 -14.31
N GLU A 125 8.56 -7.71 -14.68
CA GLU A 125 7.72 -6.71 -15.34
C GLU A 125 7.45 -5.49 -14.45
N THR A 126 7.18 -5.72 -13.16
CA THR A 126 6.99 -4.61 -12.19
C THR A 126 8.26 -3.76 -12.09
N ILE A 127 9.43 -4.39 -11.94
CA ILE A 127 10.72 -3.69 -11.88
C ILE A 127 10.97 -2.91 -13.18
N GLN A 128 10.73 -3.52 -14.34
CA GLN A 128 10.93 -2.89 -15.64
C GLN A 128 10.04 -1.65 -15.81
N ILE A 129 8.76 -1.74 -15.48
CA ILE A 129 7.81 -0.63 -15.59
C ILE A 129 8.20 0.49 -14.62
N LEU A 130 8.45 0.17 -13.36
CA LEU A 130 8.78 1.18 -12.36
C LEU A 130 10.10 1.90 -12.68
N SER A 131 11.12 1.18 -13.15
CA SER A 131 12.41 1.77 -13.50
C SER A 131 12.33 2.73 -14.70
N LYS A 132 11.36 2.54 -15.59
CA LYS A 132 11.16 3.35 -16.78
C LYS A 132 10.17 4.50 -16.56
N ASP A 133 9.06 4.19 -15.90
CA ASP A 133 7.85 5.01 -15.95
C ASP A 133 7.57 5.72 -14.62
N TYR A 134 8.33 5.45 -13.54
CA TYR A 134 8.07 6.05 -12.23
C TYR A 134 9.28 6.79 -11.66
N ASP A 135 9.06 8.01 -11.20
CA ASP A 135 10.10 8.81 -10.53
C ASP A 135 10.18 8.43 -9.05
N GLY A 136 11.29 7.81 -8.66
CA GLY A 136 11.56 7.41 -7.27
C GLY A 136 11.55 8.55 -6.25
N ASN A 137 11.65 9.82 -6.68
CA ASN A 137 11.57 10.99 -5.79
C ASN A 137 10.19 11.18 -5.16
N LEU A 138 9.12 10.69 -5.79
CA LEU A 138 7.78 10.73 -5.23
C LEU A 138 7.57 9.73 -4.09
N GLY A 139 8.50 8.79 -3.95
CA GLY A 139 8.36 7.68 -3.03
C GLY A 139 7.28 6.70 -3.46
N GLY A 140 7.19 5.60 -2.74
CA GLY A 140 6.18 4.56 -2.96
C GLY A 140 6.44 3.38 -2.06
N VAL A 141 5.50 2.46 -2.04
CA VAL A 141 5.61 1.24 -1.26
C VAL A 141 5.33 0.02 -2.13
N ILE A 142 6.20 -0.98 -2.05
CA ILE A 142 5.88 -2.31 -2.55
C ILE A 142 5.08 -2.99 -1.44
N HIS A 143 3.77 -3.06 -1.66
CA HIS A 143 2.79 -3.62 -0.74
C HIS A 143 2.93 -5.14 -0.66
N CYS A 144 2.67 -5.68 0.52
CA CYS A 144 2.64 -7.12 0.80
C CYS A 144 3.88 -7.85 0.26
N TYR A 145 5.07 -7.31 0.57
CA TYR A 145 6.33 -7.78 -0.01
C TYR A 145 6.53 -9.28 0.18
N SER A 146 6.75 -10.01 -0.90
CA SER A 146 6.84 -11.48 -0.89
C SER A 146 7.95 -12.05 -1.77
N TYR A 147 8.78 -11.20 -2.40
CA TYR A 147 9.89 -11.63 -3.25
C TYR A 147 11.18 -11.86 -2.46
N ASP A 148 12.23 -12.23 -3.18
CA ASP A 148 13.58 -12.49 -2.67
C ASP A 148 14.37 -11.20 -2.36
N LEU A 149 15.55 -11.38 -1.76
CA LEU A 149 16.46 -10.29 -1.43
C LEU A 149 16.97 -9.54 -2.68
N ALA A 150 17.14 -10.24 -3.81
CA ALA A 150 17.64 -9.62 -5.03
C ALA A 150 16.62 -8.61 -5.60
N ALA A 151 15.34 -8.96 -5.54
CA ALA A 151 14.28 -8.03 -5.90
C ALA A 151 14.16 -6.86 -4.90
N ALA A 152 14.30 -7.16 -3.59
CA ALA A 152 14.28 -6.12 -2.56
C ALA A 152 15.32 -5.02 -2.82
N LYS A 153 16.55 -5.41 -3.15
CA LYS A 153 17.62 -4.46 -3.50
C LYS A 153 17.21 -3.55 -4.65
N LYS A 154 16.68 -4.10 -5.74
CA LYS A 154 16.24 -3.31 -6.90
C LYS A 154 15.15 -2.29 -6.54
N PHE A 155 14.14 -2.69 -5.76
CA PHE A 155 13.10 -1.76 -5.32
C PHE A 155 13.62 -0.67 -4.38
N LEU A 156 14.53 -1.02 -3.47
CA LEU A 156 15.18 -0.06 -2.57
C LEU A 156 16.06 0.94 -3.35
N ASP A 157 16.82 0.46 -4.34
CA ASP A 157 17.65 1.30 -5.22
C ASP A 157 16.80 2.29 -6.05
N MET A 158 15.57 1.92 -6.39
CA MET A 158 14.58 2.81 -7.02
C MET A 158 13.86 3.75 -6.01
N GLY A 159 14.24 3.74 -4.72
CA GLY A 159 13.68 4.61 -3.70
C GLY A 159 12.44 4.10 -2.98
N PHE A 160 11.90 2.93 -3.34
CA PHE A 160 10.71 2.37 -2.71
C PHE A 160 10.93 1.94 -1.25
N THR A 161 9.87 1.97 -0.49
CA THR A 161 9.74 1.37 0.84
C THR A 161 9.13 -0.02 0.71
N LEU A 162 9.52 -0.97 1.57
CA LEU A 162 8.95 -2.32 1.58
C LEU A 162 7.96 -2.46 2.73
N SER A 163 6.74 -2.87 2.43
CA SER A 163 5.72 -3.14 3.45
C SER A 163 5.69 -4.64 3.78
N ILE A 164 5.88 -4.96 5.03
CA ILE A 164 6.05 -6.33 5.52
C ILE A 164 4.71 -6.85 6.07
N PRO A 165 4.13 -7.89 5.45
CA PRO A 165 2.87 -8.47 5.87
C PRO A 165 3.00 -9.44 7.06
N GLY A 166 1.87 -9.82 7.64
CA GLY A 166 1.77 -10.79 8.73
C GLY A 166 2.38 -12.17 8.44
N THR A 167 2.59 -12.51 7.16
CA THR A 167 3.24 -13.76 6.73
C THR A 167 4.69 -13.88 7.22
N ILE A 168 5.35 -12.79 7.63
CA ILE A 168 6.68 -12.82 8.29
C ILE A 168 6.66 -13.68 9.56
N THR A 169 5.51 -13.86 10.18
CA THR A 169 5.35 -14.68 11.40
C THR A 169 5.20 -16.18 11.10
N TYR A 170 5.11 -16.59 9.84
CA TYR A 170 4.92 -17.99 9.45
C TYR A 170 6.24 -18.77 9.52
N LYS A 171 6.15 -20.09 9.77
CA LYS A 171 7.33 -20.96 9.91
C LYS A 171 8.27 -20.91 8.69
N ASN A 172 7.74 -20.77 7.49
CA ASN A 172 8.49 -20.82 6.23
C ASN A 172 8.82 -19.42 5.66
N SER A 173 8.94 -18.40 6.50
CA SER A 173 9.22 -17.02 6.11
C SER A 173 10.72 -16.69 5.98
N HIS A 174 11.57 -17.68 5.65
CA HIS A 174 13.02 -17.49 5.62
C HIS A 174 13.45 -16.38 4.65
N SER A 175 12.99 -16.42 3.42
CA SER A 175 13.31 -15.39 2.41
C SER A 175 12.91 -13.97 2.88
N LEU A 176 11.70 -13.82 3.41
CA LEU A 176 11.21 -12.55 3.91
C LEU A 176 12.00 -12.09 5.17
N THR A 177 12.43 -13.03 6.00
CA THR A 177 13.32 -12.76 7.14
C THR A 177 14.65 -12.15 6.69
N ASP A 178 15.26 -12.69 5.64
CA ASP A 178 16.51 -12.16 5.09
C ASP A 178 16.31 -10.77 4.45
N VAL A 179 15.19 -10.54 3.80
CA VAL A 179 14.79 -9.21 3.30
C VAL A 179 14.67 -8.22 4.46
N VAL A 180 13.96 -8.57 5.51
CA VAL A 180 13.81 -7.69 6.69
C VAL A 180 15.17 -7.41 7.34
N LYS A 181 16.05 -8.40 7.50
CA LYS A 181 17.42 -8.20 8.03
C LYS A 181 18.18 -7.16 7.22
N PHE A 182 18.14 -7.27 5.90
CA PHE A 182 18.89 -6.43 4.98
C PHE A 182 18.34 -5.01 4.89
N THR A 183 17.01 -4.86 4.78
CA THR A 183 16.36 -3.57 4.49
C THR A 183 16.64 -2.55 5.60
N PRO A 184 17.13 -1.34 5.30
CA PRO A 184 17.27 -0.26 6.28
C PRO A 184 15.94 0.00 7.00
N ILE A 185 15.98 0.35 8.28
CA ILE A 185 14.77 0.51 9.09
C ILE A 185 13.87 1.63 8.58
N ASP A 186 14.46 2.69 8.02
CA ASP A 186 13.77 3.83 7.43
C ASP A 186 13.13 3.53 6.05
N LYS A 187 13.33 2.31 5.54
CA LYS A 187 12.72 1.80 4.30
C LYS A 187 11.77 0.61 4.57
N LEU A 188 11.31 0.45 5.80
CA LEU A 188 10.34 -0.57 6.17
C LEU A 188 9.00 0.05 6.60
N LEU A 189 7.92 -0.63 6.24
CA LEU A 189 6.60 -0.50 6.84
C LEU A 189 6.11 -1.86 7.30
N ALA A 190 5.13 -1.89 8.19
CA ALA A 190 4.39 -3.09 8.55
C ALA A 190 2.93 -2.93 8.17
N GLU A 191 2.33 -4.02 7.73
CA GLU A 191 0.93 -4.03 7.32
C GLU A 191 0.19 -5.29 7.77
N THR A 192 -1.11 -5.28 7.59
CA THR A 192 -1.95 -6.46 7.84
C THR A 192 -2.48 -7.09 6.56
N ASP A 193 -2.78 -6.32 5.54
CA ASP A 193 -3.59 -6.72 4.39
C ASP A 193 -4.95 -7.31 4.80
N ALA A 194 -5.51 -6.76 5.90
CA ALA A 194 -6.77 -7.26 6.46
C ALA A 194 -7.94 -7.10 5.46
N PRO A 195 -8.77 -8.14 5.29
CA PRO A 195 -9.01 -9.30 6.17
C PRO A 195 -8.12 -10.53 5.91
N PHE A 196 -7.13 -10.43 5.01
CA PHE A 196 -6.29 -11.54 4.56
C PHE A 196 -5.04 -11.70 5.43
N LEU A 197 -4.28 -12.79 5.22
CA LEU A 197 -2.92 -12.99 5.70
C LEU A 197 -2.73 -12.83 7.22
N ALA A 198 -3.71 -13.24 8.03
CA ALA A 198 -3.61 -13.13 9.49
C ALA A 198 -2.29 -13.74 10.02
N PRO A 199 -1.54 -12.99 10.87
CA PRO A 199 -0.28 -13.47 11.43
C PRO A 199 -0.49 -14.63 12.41
N HIS A 200 0.56 -15.41 12.68
CA HIS A 200 0.54 -16.37 13.78
C HIS A 200 0.38 -15.62 15.13
N PRO A 201 -0.48 -16.09 16.07
CA PRO A 201 -1.22 -17.36 16.09
C PRO A 201 -2.60 -17.33 15.42
N HIS A 202 -2.97 -16.28 14.73
CA HIS A 202 -4.31 -16.09 14.16
C HIS A 202 -4.46 -16.63 12.73
N ARG A 203 -3.45 -17.33 12.20
CA ARG A 203 -3.50 -17.89 10.84
C ARG A 203 -4.76 -18.71 10.61
N GLY A 204 -5.43 -18.45 9.45
CA GLY A 204 -6.69 -19.09 9.10
C GLY A 204 -7.94 -18.40 9.66
N LYS A 205 -7.79 -17.35 10.47
CA LYS A 205 -8.87 -16.47 10.91
C LYS A 205 -8.90 -15.19 10.08
N ARG A 206 -10.00 -14.42 10.16
CA ARG A 206 -10.06 -13.08 9.59
C ARG A 206 -9.01 -12.20 10.27
N ASN A 207 -8.17 -11.56 9.45
CA ASN A 207 -7.20 -10.58 9.92
C ASN A 207 -7.88 -9.26 10.28
N GLU A 208 -7.24 -8.45 11.12
CA GLU A 208 -7.69 -7.10 11.46
C GLU A 208 -6.49 -6.16 11.71
N PRO A 209 -6.69 -4.82 11.63
CA PRO A 209 -5.58 -3.86 11.75
C PRO A 209 -4.78 -4.00 13.03
N SER A 210 -5.41 -4.34 14.15
CA SER A 210 -4.74 -4.54 15.45
C SER A 210 -3.66 -5.63 15.44
N PHE A 211 -3.75 -6.60 14.52
CA PHE A 211 -2.78 -7.69 14.43
C PHE A 211 -1.45 -7.27 13.81
N VAL A 212 -1.33 -6.04 13.28
CA VAL A 212 -0.04 -5.50 12.82
C VAL A 212 1.03 -5.53 13.92
N ARG A 213 0.62 -5.46 15.19
CA ARG A 213 1.53 -5.57 16.34
C ARG A 213 2.39 -6.83 16.27
N LEU A 214 1.81 -7.98 15.91
CA LEU A 214 2.52 -9.25 15.78
C LEU A 214 3.59 -9.21 14.66
N THR A 215 3.30 -8.50 13.58
CA THR A 215 4.28 -8.23 12.52
C THR A 215 5.41 -7.35 13.04
N ILE A 216 5.11 -6.29 13.78
CA ILE A 216 6.10 -5.38 14.38
C ILE A 216 6.98 -6.11 15.38
N GLU A 217 6.41 -6.93 16.26
CA GLU A 217 7.15 -7.77 17.22
C GLU A 217 8.12 -8.72 16.49
N LYS A 218 7.68 -9.30 15.38
CA LYS A 218 8.54 -10.16 14.56
C LYS A 218 9.66 -9.40 13.87
N ILE A 219 9.39 -8.21 13.33
CA ILE A 219 10.42 -7.32 12.77
C ILE A 219 11.44 -6.93 13.85
N ALA A 220 10.99 -6.58 15.04
CA ALA A 220 11.84 -6.25 16.19
C ALA A 220 12.77 -7.41 16.55
N GLN A 221 12.24 -8.63 16.66
CA GLN A 221 13.01 -9.85 16.87
C GLN A 221 14.10 -10.04 15.79
N ILE A 222 13.75 -9.87 14.51
CA ILE A 222 14.68 -10.07 13.38
C ILE A 222 15.77 -9.00 13.38
N LYS A 223 15.43 -7.74 13.72
CA LYS A 223 16.37 -6.61 13.79
C LYS A 223 17.21 -6.59 15.08
N GLY A 224 16.88 -7.41 16.09
CA GLY A 224 17.54 -7.36 17.39
C GLY A 224 17.32 -6.05 18.14
N LYS A 225 16.11 -5.44 18.01
CA LYS A 225 15.74 -4.13 18.57
C LYS A 225 14.51 -4.23 19.44
N GLY A 226 14.26 -3.20 20.27
CA GLY A 226 13.04 -3.10 21.05
C GLY A 226 11.80 -2.91 20.18
N VAL A 227 10.66 -3.45 20.63
CA VAL A 227 9.38 -3.35 19.88
C VAL A 227 8.94 -1.90 19.71
N GLU A 228 9.08 -1.10 20.77
CA GLU A 228 8.75 0.31 20.80
C GLU A 228 9.64 1.12 19.84
N GLU A 229 10.95 0.80 19.79
CA GLU A 229 11.88 1.42 18.85
C GLU A 229 11.47 1.16 17.40
N ILE A 230 11.13 -0.10 17.08
CA ILE A 230 10.66 -0.47 15.74
C ILE A 230 9.33 0.23 15.44
N ALA A 231 8.37 0.20 16.35
CA ALA A 231 7.06 0.84 16.15
C ALA A 231 7.22 2.34 15.86
N MET A 232 8.08 3.04 16.60
CA MET A 232 8.35 4.46 16.37
C MET A 232 9.02 4.72 15.00
N ASN A 233 9.95 3.89 14.57
CA ASN A 233 10.56 4.03 13.25
C ASN A 233 9.53 3.81 12.14
N LEU A 234 8.74 2.74 12.22
CA LEU A 234 7.70 2.45 11.22
C LEU A 234 6.65 3.57 11.17
N LYS A 235 6.27 4.14 12.32
CA LYS A 235 5.41 5.32 12.37
C LYS A 235 6.04 6.50 11.61
N ARG A 236 7.29 6.85 11.89
CA ARG A 236 8.01 7.94 11.19
C ARG A 236 8.09 7.69 9.69
N ASN A 237 8.30 6.43 9.28
CA ASN A 237 8.33 6.06 7.87
C ASN A 237 6.96 6.27 7.21
N PHE A 238 5.88 5.92 7.90
CA PHE A 238 4.52 6.19 7.45
C PHE A 238 4.28 7.70 7.29
N GLU A 239 4.61 8.48 8.31
CA GLU A 239 4.48 9.94 8.30
C GLU A 239 5.30 10.55 7.15
N LYS A 240 6.56 10.13 7.01
CA LYS A 240 7.45 10.58 5.94
C LYS A 240 6.94 10.22 4.56
N LEU A 241 6.36 9.04 4.35
CA LEU A 241 5.91 8.62 3.02
C LEU A 241 4.54 9.21 2.66
N PHE A 242 3.63 9.31 3.62
CA PHE A 242 2.22 9.58 3.34
C PHE A 242 1.69 10.92 3.86
N LEU A 243 2.34 11.54 4.86
CA LEU A 243 1.80 12.71 5.56
C LEU A 243 2.63 13.99 5.37
N HIS A 244 3.50 14.05 4.34
CA HIS A 244 4.27 15.26 4.06
C HIS A 244 3.38 16.45 3.69
N GLU A 245 3.67 17.63 4.27
CA GLU A 245 2.96 18.89 4.04
C GLU A 245 3.21 19.50 2.65
N ASP A 246 4.25 19.08 1.93
CA ASP A 246 4.63 19.61 0.61
C ASP A 246 3.77 19.08 -0.56
N ARG A 247 2.47 18.97 -0.35
CA ARG A 247 1.51 18.89 -1.46
C ARG A 247 1.30 20.30 -1.98
N GLY A 248 2.24 20.77 -2.83
CA GLY A 248 2.17 22.08 -3.42
C GLY A 248 0.79 22.39 -3.97
N GLU A 249 0.28 23.56 -3.68
CA GLU A 249 -0.84 24.19 -4.38
C GLU A 249 -0.47 24.33 -5.85
N GLY A 250 -0.86 23.36 -6.68
CA GLY A 250 -0.44 23.33 -8.09
C GLY A 250 -1.02 22.16 -8.86
N ALA A 251 -2.32 21.90 -8.71
CA ALA A 251 -3.05 21.22 -9.77
C ALA A 251 -3.56 22.30 -10.73
N GLU A 252 -2.73 22.75 -11.68
CA GLU A 252 -3.22 23.46 -12.85
C GLU A 252 -4.17 22.53 -13.61
N GLU A 253 -5.37 23.03 -13.87
CA GLU A 253 -6.32 22.36 -14.74
C GLU A 253 -5.67 22.10 -16.10
N PRO A 254 -5.88 20.94 -16.72
CA PRO A 254 -5.40 20.71 -18.07
C PRO A 254 -6.09 21.73 -18.99
N ALA A 255 -5.32 22.56 -19.64
CA ALA A 255 -5.79 23.43 -20.71
C ALA A 255 -6.52 22.58 -21.73
N ASP A 256 -7.78 22.89 -21.90
CA ASP A 256 -8.66 22.35 -22.95
C ASP A 256 -8.03 22.76 -24.31
N GLN A 257 -7.34 21.82 -24.93
CA GLN A 257 -6.92 21.99 -26.32
C GLN A 257 -8.02 21.37 -27.18
N GLY A 258 -8.85 22.30 -27.74
CA GLY A 258 -9.91 22.04 -28.69
C GLY A 258 -9.45 21.38 -29.99
#